data_d050e9b1845a18d69600d92e814d3d27
#
_entry.id   d050e9b1845a18d69600d92e814d3d27
#
_cell.length_a   1.000
_cell.length_b   1.000
_cell.length_c   1.000
_cell.angle_alpha   90.00
_cell.angle_beta   90.00
_cell.angle_gamma   90.00
#
_symmetry.space_group_name_H-M   'P 1'
#
loop_
_entity.id
_entity.type
_entity.pdbx_description
1 polymer ?
#
loop_
_entity_poly.entity_id
_entity_poly.type
_entity_poly.pdbx_seq_one_letter_code
_entity_poly.pdbx_strand_id
1 'polypeptide(L)'
;MTQTVTPTSPDTDAPPAHSPETPLSIHDMTVAYERRPVLWDVDFDAPAGQLIGIIGPNGAGKSTLLKAALDLVPTVSGEVLVFGEPYRKQRDKVGYVPQRESVDWDFPVNALDVVAMGRYGKIGWLKWVGKSHK
;
A
#
# COMPACT_ATOMS: atom_id res chain seq x y z
N MET A 1 -2.45 54.29 4.13
CA MET A 1 -2.14 53.30 5.18
C MET A 1 -2.25 51.92 4.54
N THR A 2 -1.14 51.36 4.16
CA THR A 2 -1.02 50.09 3.49
C THR A 2 -0.63 49.04 4.54
N GLN A 3 -1.54 48.11 4.87
CA GLN A 3 -1.19 47.00 5.75
C GLN A 3 -0.61 45.87 4.90
N THR A 4 0.65 45.60 5.10
CA THR A 4 1.38 44.45 4.57
C THR A 4 1.01 43.22 5.42
N VAL A 5 0.23 42.31 4.90
CA VAL A 5 0.00 41.02 5.52
C VAL A 5 1.14 40.10 5.10
N THR A 6 2.00 39.76 6.04
CA THR A 6 3.03 38.75 5.88
C THR A 6 2.38 37.38 5.98
N PRO A 7 2.48 36.49 4.98
CA PRO A 7 2.06 35.09 5.16
C PRO A 7 3.12 34.39 6.01
N THR A 8 2.75 34.06 7.23
CA THR A 8 3.53 33.15 8.06
C THR A 8 3.32 31.76 7.50
N SER A 9 4.31 31.22 6.80
CA SER A 9 4.43 29.81 6.52
C SER A 9 4.67 29.08 7.82
N PRO A 10 3.93 28.05 8.17
CA PRO A 10 4.36 27.12 9.20
C PRO A 10 5.44 26.23 8.60
N ASP A 11 6.70 26.51 8.96
CA ASP A 11 7.78 25.53 8.87
C ASP A 11 7.37 24.32 9.71
N THR A 12 6.83 23.32 9.05
CA THR A 12 6.63 22.01 9.67
C THR A 12 7.62 21.04 9.00
N ASP A 13 8.88 21.24 9.33
CA ASP A 13 9.97 20.31 9.02
C ASP A 13 10.11 19.28 10.16
N ALA A 14 8.98 18.81 10.64
CA ALA A 14 8.93 17.63 11.50
C ALA A 14 8.47 16.46 10.66
N PRO A 15 9.18 15.31 10.65
CA PRO A 15 8.67 14.12 9.99
C PRO A 15 7.29 13.82 10.54
N PRO A 16 6.32 13.49 9.69
CA PRO A 16 4.96 13.21 10.13
C PRO A 16 5.01 12.10 11.17
N ALA A 17 4.39 12.36 12.33
CA ALA A 17 4.32 11.38 13.40
C ALA A 17 3.60 10.14 12.85
N HIS A 18 4.27 8.99 12.83
CA HIS A 18 3.74 7.71 12.43
C HIS A 18 2.51 7.39 13.27
N SER A 19 1.33 7.76 12.76
CA SER A 19 0.09 7.57 13.50
C SER A 19 -0.44 6.14 13.26
N PRO A 20 -0.74 5.38 14.31
CA PRO A 20 -1.40 4.09 14.19
C PRO A 20 -2.82 4.20 13.60
N GLU A 21 -3.35 5.41 13.47
CA GLU A 21 -4.65 5.69 12.86
C GLU A 21 -4.58 5.89 11.35
N THR A 22 -3.38 6.11 10.77
CA THR A 22 -3.18 6.29 9.33
C THR A 22 -3.09 4.91 8.66
N PRO A 23 -4.05 4.54 7.80
CA PRO A 23 -4.07 3.22 7.15
C PRO A 23 -2.85 2.92 6.31
N LEU A 24 -2.32 3.91 5.61
CA LEU A 24 -1.11 3.80 4.78
C LEU A 24 -0.36 5.12 4.81
N SER A 25 0.92 5.07 5.18
CA SER A 25 1.86 6.18 5.10
C SER A 25 3.04 5.78 4.22
N ILE A 26 3.44 6.65 3.33
CA ILE A 26 4.60 6.51 2.45
C ILE A 26 5.45 7.74 2.63
N HIS A 27 6.74 7.57 2.94
CA HIS A 27 7.68 8.67 3.18
C HIS A 27 8.97 8.48 2.38
N ASP A 28 9.38 9.53 1.67
CA ASP A 28 10.62 9.62 0.87
C ASP A 28 10.80 8.42 -0.08
N MET A 29 9.71 7.82 -0.56
CA MET A 29 9.78 6.57 -1.29
C MET A 29 10.30 6.77 -2.71
N THR A 30 11.42 6.12 -3.00
CA THR A 30 12.01 6.04 -4.34
C THR A 30 12.04 4.60 -4.81
N VAL A 31 11.57 4.36 -6.04
CA VAL A 31 11.60 3.05 -6.70
C VAL A 31 12.31 3.17 -8.04
N ALA A 32 13.25 2.29 -8.31
CA ALA A 32 13.97 2.23 -9.57
C ALA A 32 14.01 0.81 -10.14
N TYR A 33 13.89 0.68 -11.45
CA TYR A 33 14.16 -0.53 -12.21
C TYR A 33 15.45 -0.35 -13.00
N GLU A 34 16.41 -1.25 -12.84
CA GLU A 34 17.68 -1.24 -13.60
C GLU A 34 18.37 0.14 -13.61
N ARG A 35 18.45 0.80 -12.45
CA ARG A 35 19.01 2.15 -12.25
C ARG A 35 18.19 3.30 -12.89
N ARG A 36 16.99 3.05 -13.38
CA ARG A 36 16.07 4.10 -13.84
C ARG A 36 15.00 4.33 -12.78
N PRO A 37 14.97 5.50 -12.14
CA PRO A 37 13.93 5.81 -11.18
C PRO A 37 12.58 5.91 -11.90
N VAL A 38 11.57 5.25 -11.35
CA VAL A 38 10.18 5.27 -11.80
C VAL A 38 9.32 6.09 -10.85
N LEU A 39 9.66 6.05 -9.56
CA LEU A 39 9.10 6.89 -8.52
C LEU A 39 10.25 7.57 -7.81
N TRP A 40 10.07 8.83 -7.49
CA TRP A 40 11.09 9.65 -6.86
C TRP A 40 10.47 10.45 -5.72
N ASP A 41 10.99 10.26 -4.50
CA ASP A 41 10.69 11.08 -3.33
C ASP A 41 9.17 11.25 -3.13
N VAL A 42 8.47 10.13 -3.03
CA VAL A 42 7.01 10.12 -2.93
C VAL A 42 6.60 10.12 -1.47
N ASP A 43 5.83 11.15 -1.09
CA ASP A 43 5.17 11.27 0.19
C ASP A 43 3.65 11.17 0.03
N PHE A 44 3.03 10.35 0.87
CA PHE A 44 1.59 10.17 0.83
C PHE A 44 1.06 9.57 2.13
N ASP A 45 0.04 10.18 2.70
CA ASP A 45 -0.72 9.65 3.83
C ASP A 45 -2.17 9.41 3.42
N ALA A 46 -2.62 8.17 3.56
CA ALA A 46 -3.99 7.80 3.26
C ALA A 46 -4.91 8.14 4.44
N PRO A 47 -5.92 9.01 4.27
CA PRO A 47 -6.91 9.24 5.31
C PRO A 47 -7.77 8.00 5.57
N ALA A 48 -8.08 7.75 6.84
CA ALA A 48 -8.92 6.62 7.22
C ALA A 48 -10.36 6.75 6.68
N GLY A 49 -10.94 5.62 6.28
CA GLY A 49 -12.34 5.54 5.85
C GLY A 49 -12.67 6.21 4.53
N GLN A 50 -11.67 6.57 3.72
CA GLN A 50 -11.87 7.23 2.43
C GLN A 50 -11.49 6.32 1.25
N LEU A 51 -12.18 6.54 0.12
CA LEU A 51 -11.79 5.98 -1.17
C LEU A 51 -10.79 6.92 -1.84
N ILE A 52 -9.63 6.38 -2.23
CA ILE A 52 -8.56 7.16 -2.84
C ILE A 52 -8.34 6.68 -4.27
N GLY A 53 -8.32 7.61 -5.22
CA GLY A 53 -8.04 7.36 -6.62
C GLY A 53 -6.65 7.83 -7.02
N ILE A 54 -5.83 6.96 -7.62
CA ILE A 54 -4.54 7.31 -8.21
C ILE A 54 -4.72 7.48 -9.71
N ILE A 55 -4.58 8.70 -10.20
CA ILE A 55 -4.85 9.07 -11.59
C ILE A 55 -3.54 9.52 -12.26
N GLY A 56 -3.37 9.16 -13.52
CA GLY A 56 -2.22 9.58 -14.33
C GLY A 56 -2.12 8.77 -15.63
N PRO A 57 -1.27 9.17 -16.57
CA PRO A 57 -1.08 8.48 -17.84
C PRO A 57 -0.48 7.07 -17.66
N ASN A 58 -0.54 6.27 -18.73
CA ASN A 58 0.14 4.97 -18.73
C ASN A 58 1.66 5.19 -18.60
N GLY A 59 2.30 4.37 -17.78
CA GLY A 59 3.73 4.52 -17.47
C GLY A 59 4.08 5.52 -16.36
N ALA A 60 3.10 6.23 -15.77
CA ALA A 60 3.34 7.20 -14.68
C ALA A 60 3.74 6.59 -13.33
N GLY A 61 3.88 5.26 -13.24
CA GLY A 61 4.30 4.61 -12.00
C GLY A 61 3.15 4.20 -11.05
N LYS A 62 1.87 4.37 -11.41
CA LYS A 62 0.71 4.04 -10.55
C LYS A 62 0.76 2.62 -9.99
N SER A 63 0.95 1.63 -10.87
CA SER A 63 1.05 0.22 -10.45
C SER A 63 2.33 -0.06 -9.67
N THR A 64 3.41 0.65 -9.97
CA THR A 64 4.67 0.55 -9.23
C THR A 64 4.51 1.07 -7.81
N LEU A 65 3.80 2.19 -7.62
CA LEU A 65 3.49 2.74 -6.30
C LEU A 65 2.74 1.71 -5.43
N LEU A 66 1.66 1.13 -5.96
CA LEU A 66 0.90 0.11 -5.24
C LEU A 66 1.72 -1.14 -4.93
N LYS A 67 2.53 -1.61 -5.90
CA LYS A 67 3.39 -2.78 -5.70
C LYS A 67 4.49 -2.52 -4.67
N ALA A 68 5.08 -1.33 -4.67
CA ALA A 68 6.08 -0.94 -3.68
C ALA A 68 5.46 -0.80 -2.29
N ALA A 69 4.28 -0.19 -2.18
CA ALA A 69 3.54 -0.11 -0.92
C ALA A 69 3.20 -1.49 -0.32
N LEU A 70 3.09 -2.52 -1.15
CA LEU A 70 2.82 -3.90 -0.75
C LEU A 70 4.08 -4.78 -0.64
N ASP A 71 5.28 -4.18 -0.67
CA ASP A 71 6.57 -4.90 -0.63
C ASP A 71 6.69 -5.98 -1.73
N LEU A 72 6.00 -5.77 -2.87
CA LEU A 72 6.08 -6.63 -4.06
C LEU A 72 7.20 -6.22 -5.01
N VAL A 73 7.71 -5.00 -4.86
CA VAL A 73 8.82 -4.43 -5.61
C VAL A 73 9.74 -3.75 -4.59
N PRO A 74 11.07 -3.95 -4.68
CA PRO A 74 12.00 -3.33 -3.76
C PRO A 74 12.02 -1.81 -3.92
N THR A 75 12.04 -1.09 -2.81
CA THR A 75 12.30 0.34 -2.74
C THR A 75 13.80 0.61 -2.67
N VAL A 76 14.26 1.70 -3.27
CA VAL A 76 15.65 2.17 -3.16
C VAL A 76 15.85 2.93 -1.86
N SER A 77 14.88 3.77 -1.50
CA SER A 77 14.85 4.54 -0.26
C SER A 77 13.41 4.77 0.19
N GLY A 78 13.27 5.34 1.38
CA GLY A 78 11.99 5.63 2.01
C GLY A 78 11.39 4.46 2.76
N GLU A 79 10.24 4.71 3.37
CA GLU A 79 9.52 3.69 4.12
C GLU A 79 8.03 3.68 3.79
N VAL A 80 7.41 2.53 4.02
CA VAL A 80 5.98 2.32 3.88
C VAL A 80 5.45 1.71 5.16
N LEU A 81 4.51 2.39 5.78
CA LEU A 81 3.87 1.96 7.01
C LEU A 81 2.38 1.73 6.80
N VAL A 82 1.87 0.68 7.39
CA VAL A 82 0.45 0.35 7.46
C VAL A 82 0.03 0.39 8.92
N PHE A 83 -0.87 1.31 9.27
CA PHE A 83 -1.25 1.58 10.66
C PHE A 83 -0.03 1.81 11.57
N GLY A 84 0.94 2.60 11.11
CA GLY A 84 2.16 2.95 11.84
C GLY A 84 3.21 1.84 11.94
N GLU A 85 3.02 0.70 11.29
CA GLU A 85 3.94 -0.44 11.33
C GLU A 85 4.35 -0.87 9.91
N PRO A 86 5.54 -1.43 9.72
CA PRO A 86 5.95 -1.96 8.42
C PRO A 86 4.95 -2.96 7.85
N TYR A 87 4.69 -2.90 6.54
CA TYR A 87 3.73 -3.75 5.84
C TYR A 87 3.84 -5.24 6.21
N ARG A 88 5.06 -5.75 6.38
CA ARG A 88 5.30 -7.17 6.72
C ARG A 88 4.64 -7.62 8.01
N LYS A 89 4.45 -6.70 8.96
CA LYS A 89 3.78 -6.97 10.23
C LYS A 89 2.25 -6.84 10.15
N GLN A 90 1.74 -6.21 9.11
CA GLN A 90 0.32 -5.84 8.97
C GLN A 90 -0.34 -6.48 7.73
N ARG A 91 0.27 -7.52 7.14
CA ARG A 91 -0.22 -8.18 5.92
C ARG A 91 -1.65 -8.71 6.02
N ASP A 92 -2.05 -9.13 7.21
CA ASP A 92 -3.39 -9.64 7.51
C ASP A 92 -4.48 -8.56 7.48
N LYS A 93 -4.09 -7.30 7.54
CA LYS A 93 -4.99 -6.15 7.47
C LYS A 93 -5.15 -5.57 6.06
N VAL A 94 -4.35 -6.03 5.10
CA VAL A 94 -4.31 -5.49 3.74
C VAL A 94 -4.80 -6.52 2.74
N GLY A 95 -5.81 -6.14 1.96
CA GLY A 95 -6.27 -6.90 0.80
C GLY A 95 -5.76 -6.27 -0.51
N TYR A 96 -5.20 -7.06 -1.40
CA TYR A 96 -4.80 -6.62 -2.73
C TYR A 96 -5.57 -7.37 -3.81
N VAL A 97 -6.19 -6.61 -4.70
CA VAL A 97 -6.86 -7.16 -5.90
C VAL A 97 -6.06 -6.71 -7.12
N PRO A 98 -5.34 -7.63 -7.77
CA PRO A 98 -4.55 -7.31 -8.96
C PRO A 98 -5.44 -6.99 -10.15
N GLN A 99 -4.87 -6.32 -11.15
CA GLN A 99 -5.53 -6.12 -12.44
C GLN A 99 -5.79 -7.47 -13.13
N ARG A 100 -6.90 -7.56 -13.87
CA ARG A 100 -7.36 -8.82 -14.47
C ARG A 100 -6.32 -9.55 -15.31
N GLU A 101 -5.45 -8.84 -16.00
CA GLU A 101 -4.38 -9.40 -16.84
C GLU A 101 -3.28 -10.15 -16.06
N SER A 102 -3.19 -9.94 -14.75
CA SER A 102 -2.21 -10.61 -13.89
C SER A 102 -2.76 -11.85 -13.20
N VAL A 103 -4.00 -12.23 -13.49
CA VAL A 103 -4.64 -13.43 -12.93
C VAL A 103 -4.52 -14.56 -13.92
N ASP A 104 -3.88 -15.66 -13.51
CA ASP A 104 -3.84 -16.90 -14.28
C ASP A 104 -5.21 -17.60 -14.18
N TRP A 105 -5.99 -17.50 -15.25
CA TRP A 105 -7.33 -18.08 -15.34
C TRP A 105 -7.32 -19.57 -15.61
N ASP A 106 -6.20 -20.14 -16.03
CA ASP A 106 -6.03 -21.56 -16.33
C ASP A 106 -5.69 -22.36 -15.07
N PHE A 107 -5.49 -21.68 -13.93
CA PHE A 107 -5.24 -22.35 -12.67
C PHE A 107 -6.52 -23.06 -12.17
N PRO A 108 -6.49 -24.38 -11.94
CA PRO A 108 -7.67 -25.21 -11.71
C PRO A 108 -8.22 -25.06 -10.28
N VAL A 109 -8.71 -23.88 -9.94
CA VAL A 109 -9.37 -23.60 -8.65
C VAL A 109 -10.74 -22.98 -8.89
N ASN A 110 -11.70 -23.34 -8.07
CA ASN A 110 -13.00 -22.69 -8.05
C ASN A 110 -13.01 -21.49 -7.08
N ALA A 111 -14.04 -20.64 -7.18
CA ALA A 111 -14.15 -19.46 -6.33
C ALA A 111 -14.19 -19.79 -4.83
N LEU A 112 -14.74 -20.94 -4.44
CA LEU A 112 -14.79 -21.37 -3.05
C LEU A 112 -13.40 -21.72 -2.52
N ASP A 113 -12.54 -22.33 -3.35
CA ASP A 113 -11.18 -22.66 -2.98
C ASP A 113 -10.36 -21.40 -2.77
N VAL A 114 -10.51 -20.37 -3.64
CA VAL A 114 -9.85 -19.07 -3.50
C VAL A 114 -10.25 -18.39 -2.19
N VAL A 115 -11.55 -18.38 -1.85
CA VAL A 115 -12.04 -17.82 -0.58
C VAL A 115 -11.50 -18.60 0.62
N ALA A 116 -11.45 -19.94 0.52
CA ALA A 116 -10.88 -20.78 1.57
C ALA A 116 -9.38 -20.53 1.78
N MET A 117 -8.62 -20.33 0.70
CA MET A 117 -7.19 -19.99 0.75
C MET A 117 -6.93 -18.70 1.55
N GLY A 118 -7.81 -17.70 1.45
CA GLY A 118 -7.70 -16.46 2.23
C GLY A 118 -7.75 -16.66 3.75
N ARG A 119 -8.19 -17.82 4.23
CA ARG A 119 -8.26 -18.14 5.66
C ARG A 119 -7.08 -18.97 6.17
N TYR A 120 -6.20 -19.45 5.31
CA TYR A 120 -5.06 -20.28 5.74
C TYR A 120 -4.15 -19.59 6.75
N GLY A 121 -3.94 -18.28 6.62
CA GLY A 121 -3.16 -17.50 7.57
C GLY A 121 -3.69 -17.53 9.01
N LYS A 122 -5.03 -17.69 9.18
CA LYS A 122 -5.69 -17.73 10.50
C LYS A 122 -5.91 -19.16 11.02
N ILE A 123 -6.08 -20.12 10.15
CA ILE A 123 -6.42 -21.53 10.51
C ILE A 123 -5.16 -22.37 10.66
N GLY A 124 -4.06 -22.00 10.01
CA GLY A 124 -2.83 -22.80 9.93
C GLY A 124 -2.92 -23.90 8.85
N TRP A 125 -1.78 -24.26 8.27
CA TRP A 125 -1.66 -25.17 7.13
C TRP A 125 -2.17 -26.61 7.38
N LEU A 126 -2.21 -27.02 8.65
CA LEU A 126 -2.58 -28.40 9.04
C LEU A 126 -4.02 -28.55 9.54
N LYS A 127 -4.83 -27.48 9.60
CA LYS A 127 -6.21 -27.58 10.05
C LYS A 127 -7.19 -27.58 8.88
N TRP A 128 -8.02 -28.62 8.83
CA TRP A 128 -9.10 -28.76 7.83
C TRP A 128 -10.15 -27.63 8.02
N VAL A 129 -10.56 -27.01 6.91
CA VAL A 129 -11.64 -26.02 6.91
C VAL A 129 -12.98 -26.74 7.08
N GLY A 130 -13.44 -26.85 8.30
CA GLY A 130 -14.74 -27.46 8.61
C GLY A 130 -15.94 -26.55 8.31
N LYS A 131 -17.16 -27.13 8.40
CA LYS A 131 -18.42 -26.39 8.12
C LYS A 131 -18.64 -25.14 8.97
N SER A 132 -17.99 -25.02 10.12
CA SER A 132 -18.10 -23.86 11.02
C SER A 132 -17.31 -22.62 10.57
N HIS A 133 -16.52 -22.76 9.50
CA HIS A 133 -15.70 -21.68 8.97
C HIS A 133 -16.12 -21.19 7.58
N LYS A 134 -17.27 -21.67 7.08
CA LYS A 134 -17.87 -21.21 5.82
C LYS A 134 -18.77 -20.01 6.04
#